data_c77bf5804d89a5e699da8a886d432487
#
_entry.id   c77bf5804d89a5e699da8a886d432487
#
_cell.length_a   1.000
_cell.length_b   1.000
_cell.length_c   1.000
_cell.angle_alpha   90.00
_cell.angle_beta   90.00
_cell.angle_gamma   90.00
#
_symmetry.space_group_name_H-M   'P 1'
#
loop_
_entity.id
_entity.type
_entity.pdbx_description
1 polymer ?
#
loop_
_entity_poly.entity_id
_entity_poly.type
_entity_poly.pdbx_seq_one_letter_code
_entity_poly.pdbx_strand_id
1 'polypeptide(L)'
;TDRDISFCAHTILDSKPLVVEDALFHEKFRDNPLVQEEPHIRLYAGFPLKTDINHRIGTLCVIDRIPKSLTNSQYKVMEGLAEQATTLLELRRRSLALMDEFCQMHHAQGLITTCSYCKSIRDSEGFWQPIERFLMQHSTLNFSHGICPECMNEHFPDVQNSRAESLNDQS
;
A
#
# COMPACT_ATOMS: atom_id res chain seq x y z
N THR A 1 3.67 -20.30 15.57
CA THR A 1 4.89 -20.98 16.06
C THR A 1 5.84 -19.93 16.57
N ASP A 2 6.33 -20.09 17.78
CA ASP A 2 7.31 -19.20 18.36
C ASP A 2 8.60 -19.23 17.55
N ARG A 3 9.29 -18.08 17.49
CA ARG A 3 10.47 -17.92 16.65
C ARG A 3 11.60 -18.86 17.01
N ASP A 4 11.75 -19.14 18.30
CA ASP A 4 12.86 -19.93 18.85
C ASP A 4 12.78 -21.42 18.46
N ILE A 5 11.58 -21.93 18.22
CA ILE A 5 11.35 -23.33 17.78
C ILE A 5 11.07 -23.44 16.27
N SER A 6 11.03 -22.31 15.55
CA SER A 6 10.65 -22.27 14.13
C SER A 6 11.81 -22.68 13.22
N PHE A 7 11.60 -23.67 12.36
CA PHE A 7 12.53 -24.01 11.26
C PHE A 7 12.75 -22.85 10.30
N CYS A 8 11.70 -22.05 10.05
CA CYS A 8 11.77 -20.87 9.17
C CYS A 8 12.75 -19.82 9.71
N ALA A 9 12.89 -19.69 11.03
CA ALA A 9 13.85 -18.79 11.63
C ALA A 9 15.30 -19.16 11.27
N HIS A 10 15.58 -20.44 11.10
CA HIS A 10 16.88 -20.91 10.61
C HIS A 10 17.05 -20.70 9.11
N THR A 11 15.99 -20.92 8.33
CA THR A 11 16.01 -20.73 6.86
C THR A 11 16.34 -19.29 6.47
N ILE A 12 15.78 -18.29 7.16
CA ILE A 12 16.02 -16.87 6.82
C ILE A 12 17.43 -16.38 7.20
N LEU A 13 18.21 -17.15 7.95
CA LEU A 13 19.60 -16.78 8.28
C LEU A 13 20.56 -16.97 7.10
N ASP A 14 20.22 -17.85 6.15
CA ASP A 14 21.03 -18.10 4.95
C ASP A 14 20.28 -17.66 3.68
N SER A 15 21.05 -17.42 2.63
CA SER A 15 20.52 -17.16 1.27
C SER A 15 20.16 -18.44 0.53
N LYS A 16 20.56 -19.60 1.01
CA LYS A 16 20.29 -20.91 0.42
C LYS A 16 19.07 -21.56 1.08
N PRO A 17 18.30 -22.36 0.30
CA PRO A 17 17.27 -23.18 0.89
C PRO A 17 17.80 -24.14 1.96
N LEU A 18 17.02 -24.31 3.03
CA LEU A 18 17.27 -25.27 4.09
C LEU A 18 16.41 -26.50 3.85
N VAL A 19 17.04 -27.64 3.54
CA VAL A 19 16.36 -28.92 3.35
C VAL A 19 16.82 -29.90 4.42
N VAL A 20 15.87 -30.41 5.20
CA VAL A 20 16.05 -31.38 6.25
C VAL A 20 15.18 -32.58 5.92
N GLU A 21 15.80 -33.68 5.47
CA GLU A 21 15.10 -34.88 4.99
C GLU A 21 14.46 -35.69 6.11
N ASP A 22 15.14 -35.72 7.29
CA ASP A 22 14.60 -36.27 8.53
C ASP A 22 15.06 -35.43 9.71
N ALA A 23 14.15 -34.65 10.26
CA ALA A 23 14.41 -33.77 11.39
C ALA A 23 14.76 -34.53 12.69
N LEU A 24 14.33 -35.77 12.84
CA LEU A 24 14.62 -36.61 14.00
C LEU A 24 16.11 -36.92 14.13
N PHE A 25 16.82 -37.06 13.01
CA PHE A 25 18.27 -37.33 12.97
C PHE A 25 19.11 -36.09 12.66
N HIS A 26 18.48 -34.93 12.50
CA HIS A 26 19.20 -33.71 12.21
C HIS A 26 19.74 -33.06 13.48
N GLU A 27 21.04 -32.77 13.53
CA GLU A 27 21.76 -32.28 14.70
C GLU A 27 21.09 -31.08 15.40
N LYS A 28 20.57 -30.12 14.62
CA LYS A 28 19.95 -28.89 15.14
C LYS A 28 18.46 -29.05 15.51
N PHE A 29 17.77 -30.04 14.96
CA PHE A 29 16.31 -30.11 15.07
C PHE A 29 15.79 -31.32 15.81
N ARG A 30 16.62 -32.34 16.07
CA ARG A 30 16.19 -33.57 16.74
C ARG A 30 15.50 -33.35 18.09
N ASP A 31 15.96 -32.35 18.85
CA ASP A 31 15.42 -32.03 20.18
C ASP A 31 14.34 -30.91 20.14
N ASN A 32 13.90 -30.50 18.93
CA ASN A 32 12.90 -29.45 18.74
C ASN A 32 11.51 -29.97 19.12
N PRO A 33 10.69 -29.22 19.89
CA PRO A 33 9.33 -29.63 20.25
C PRO A 33 8.46 -30.03 19.04
N LEU A 34 8.59 -29.34 17.91
CA LEU A 34 7.83 -29.65 16.67
C LEU A 34 8.23 -31.00 16.02
N VAL A 35 9.36 -31.57 16.45
CA VAL A 35 9.86 -32.89 16.00
C VAL A 35 9.50 -33.95 17.02
N GLN A 36 9.60 -33.67 18.30
CA GLN A 36 9.35 -34.62 19.39
C GLN A 36 7.86 -34.76 19.71
N GLU A 37 7.12 -33.65 19.61
CA GLU A 37 5.69 -33.58 19.89
C GLU A 37 4.90 -33.31 18.60
N GLU A 38 3.58 -33.15 18.72
CA GLU A 38 2.75 -32.75 17.58
C GLU A 38 3.26 -31.42 16.97
N PRO A 39 3.47 -31.31 15.65
CA PRO A 39 2.99 -32.19 14.57
C PRO A 39 3.94 -33.33 14.16
N HIS A 40 5.04 -33.59 14.87
CA HIS A 40 6.04 -34.63 14.55
C HIS A 40 6.69 -34.43 13.18
N ILE A 41 7.23 -33.24 12.92
CA ILE A 41 7.89 -32.91 11.65
C ILE A 41 9.06 -33.87 11.40
N ARG A 42 9.12 -34.41 10.16
CA ARG A 42 10.24 -35.21 9.68
C ARG A 42 10.93 -34.54 8.50
N LEU A 43 10.19 -34.25 7.43
CA LEU A 43 10.71 -33.44 6.33
C LEU A 43 10.42 -31.96 6.58
N TYR A 44 11.43 -31.13 6.40
CA TYR A 44 11.29 -29.70 6.24
C TYR A 44 12.11 -29.22 5.04
N ALA A 45 11.50 -28.47 4.15
CA ALA A 45 12.23 -27.79 3.07
C ALA A 45 11.74 -26.34 2.98
N GLY A 46 12.61 -25.41 3.40
CA GLY A 46 12.35 -23.98 3.43
C GLY A 46 13.17 -23.24 2.38
N PHE A 47 12.49 -22.40 1.60
CA PHE A 47 13.07 -21.57 0.56
C PHE A 47 12.92 -20.11 0.96
N PRO A 48 14.02 -19.36 1.17
CA PRO A 48 13.94 -17.98 1.64
C PRO A 48 13.34 -17.08 0.55
N LEU A 49 12.42 -16.22 0.94
CA LEU A 49 11.86 -15.16 0.12
C LEU A 49 12.83 -13.98 0.11
N LYS A 50 13.52 -13.76 -1.00
CA LYS A 50 14.62 -12.78 -1.14
C LYS A 50 14.21 -11.64 -2.05
N THR A 51 14.32 -10.42 -1.55
CA THR A 51 14.14 -9.19 -2.33
C THR A 51 15.33 -8.92 -3.24
N ASP A 52 15.17 -8.02 -4.23
CA ASP A 52 16.24 -7.58 -5.14
C ASP A 52 17.49 -7.08 -4.41
N ILE A 53 17.32 -6.49 -3.21
CA ILE A 53 18.40 -6.02 -2.33
C ILE A 53 18.88 -7.10 -1.35
N ASN A 54 18.57 -8.36 -1.62
CA ASN A 54 18.97 -9.53 -0.83
C ASN A 54 18.46 -9.54 0.63
N HIS A 55 17.40 -8.80 0.95
CA HIS A 55 16.73 -8.96 2.24
C HIS A 55 15.84 -10.20 2.22
N ARG A 56 15.92 -10.98 3.27
CA ARG A 56 15.09 -12.18 3.46
C ARG A 56 13.86 -11.82 4.28
N ILE A 57 12.72 -11.72 3.60
CA ILE A 57 11.46 -11.23 4.18
C ILE A 57 10.59 -12.34 4.75
N GLY A 58 10.94 -13.59 4.47
CA GLY A 58 10.17 -14.75 4.91
C GLY A 58 10.69 -16.05 4.30
N THR A 59 9.91 -17.10 4.43
CA THR A 59 10.23 -18.43 3.93
C THR A 59 8.97 -19.07 3.34
N LEU A 60 9.07 -19.62 2.13
CA LEU A 60 8.14 -20.60 1.61
C LEU A 60 8.62 -21.97 2.01
N CYS A 61 7.82 -22.76 2.71
CA CYS A 61 8.26 -24.09 3.15
C CYS A 61 7.21 -25.17 2.89
N VAL A 62 7.70 -26.39 2.76
CA VAL A 62 6.92 -27.62 2.84
C VAL A 62 7.40 -28.44 4.02
N ILE A 63 6.46 -29.09 4.69
CA ILE A 63 6.70 -29.98 5.82
C ILE A 63 5.95 -31.28 5.63
N ASP A 64 6.51 -32.37 6.13
CA ASP A 64 5.86 -33.68 6.16
C ASP A 64 6.18 -34.40 7.47
N ARG A 65 5.33 -35.33 7.84
CA ARG A 65 5.51 -36.23 9.00
C ARG A 65 6.28 -37.51 8.63
N ILE A 66 6.60 -37.68 7.35
CA ILE A 66 7.35 -38.82 6.83
C ILE A 66 8.66 -38.33 6.29
N PRO A 67 9.79 -38.94 6.64
CA PRO A 67 11.09 -38.62 6.05
C PRO A 67 11.07 -38.80 4.54
N LYS A 68 11.59 -37.82 3.81
CA LYS A 68 11.66 -37.82 2.35
C LYS A 68 12.79 -36.97 1.85
N SER A 69 13.28 -37.28 0.66
CA SER A 69 14.17 -36.41 -0.12
C SER A 69 13.38 -35.69 -1.21
N LEU A 70 13.68 -34.43 -1.45
CA LEU A 70 13.13 -33.71 -2.59
C LEU A 70 13.84 -34.12 -3.88
N THR A 71 13.07 -34.40 -4.92
CA THR A 71 13.63 -34.53 -6.28
C THR A 71 14.11 -33.19 -6.80
N ASN A 72 15.04 -33.18 -7.75
CA ASN A 72 15.53 -31.97 -8.40
C ASN A 72 14.41 -31.15 -9.03
N SER A 73 13.37 -31.81 -9.56
CA SER A 73 12.20 -31.12 -10.13
C SER A 73 11.38 -30.40 -9.04
N GLN A 74 11.13 -31.08 -7.92
CA GLN A 74 10.42 -30.48 -6.79
C GLN A 74 11.19 -29.30 -6.20
N TYR A 75 12.51 -29.44 -6.05
CA TYR A 75 13.37 -28.36 -5.58
C TYR A 75 13.26 -27.12 -6.48
N LYS A 76 13.39 -27.28 -7.81
CA LYS A 76 13.25 -26.18 -8.77
C LYS A 76 11.86 -25.55 -8.77
N VAL A 77 10.80 -26.34 -8.63
CA VAL A 77 9.44 -25.82 -8.51
C VAL A 77 9.28 -24.96 -7.25
N MET A 78 9.78 -25.42 -6.11
CA MET A 78 9.72 -24.66 -4.86
C MET A 78 10.55 -23.37 -4.93
N GLU A 79 11.71 -23.41 -5.55
CA GLU A 79 12.54 -22.23 -5.79
C GLU A 79 11.83 -21.20 -6.66
N GLY A 80 11.23 -21.62 -7.77
CA GLY A 80 10.43 -20.73 -8.64
C GLY A 80 9.19 -20.17 -7.95
N LEU A 81 8.50 -20.95 -7.11
CA LEU A 81 7.37 -20.47 -6.32
C LEU A 81 7.81 -19.44 -5.27
N ALA A 82 8.97 -19.62 -4.65
CA ALA A 82 9.51 -18.64 -3.70
C ALA A 82 9.86 -17.31 -4.39
N GLU A 83 10.43 -17.36 -5.61
CA GLU A 83 10.68 -16.17 -6.43
C GLU A 83 9.39 -15.45 -6.82
N GLN A 84 8.36 -16.18 -7.26
CA GLN A 84 7.05 -15.61 -7.59
C GLN A 84 6.38 -14.98 -6.37
N ALA A 85 6.41 -15.65 -5.22
CA ALA A 85 5.86 -15.13 -3.97
C ALA A 85 6.56 -13.81 -3.57
N THR A 86 7.89 -13.75 -3.69
CA THR A 86 8.65 -12.54 -3.42
C THR A 86 8.24 -11.41 -4.36
N THR A 87 8.17 -11.69 -5.66
CA THR A 87 7.75 -10.69 -6.66
C THR A 87 6.37 -10.12 -6.36
N LEU A 88 5.40 -10.97 -6.02
CA LEU A 88 4.04 -10.54 -5.66
C LEU A 88 4.03 -9.67 -4.39
N LEU A 89 4.81 -10.03 -3.38
CA LEU A 89 4.93 -9.24 -2.15
C LEU A 89 5.56 -7.87 -2.40
N GLU A 90 6.58 -7.80 -3.24
CA GLU A 90 7.22 -6.55 -3.63
C GLU A 90 6.30 -5.67 -4.47
N LEU A 91 5.58 -6.23 -5.44
CA LEU A 91 4.58 -5.49 -6.21
C LEU A 91 3.49 -4.91 -5.32
N ARG A 92 2.99 -5.70 -4.37
CA ARG A 92 2.00 -5.23 -3.38
C ARG A 92 2.56 -4.08 -2.55
N ARG A 93 3.78 -4.20 -2.06
CA ARG A 93 4.44 -3.14 -1.28
C ARG A 93 4.57 -1.85 -2.08
N ARG A 94 5.04 -1.96 -3.34
CA ARG A 94 5.17 -0.81 -4.24
C ARG A 94 3.81 -0.17 -4.54
N SER A 95 2.78 -0.97 -4.79
CA SER A 95 1.42 -0.47 -5.02
C SER A 95 0.88 0.29 -3.82
N LEU A 96 1.07 -0.23 -2.59
CA LEU A 96 0.64 0.46 -1.36
C LEU A 96 1.41 1.77 -1.14
N ALA A 97 2.72 1.79 -1.41
CA ALA A 97 3.52 3.01 -1.32
C ALA A 97 3.05 4.08 -2.31
N LEU A 98 2.75 3.69 -3.57
CA LEU A 98 2.20 4.61 -4.57
C LEU A 98 0.82 5.15 -4.18
N MET A 99 -0.03 4.31 -3.58
CA MET A 99 -1.33 4.76 -3.06
C MET A 99 -1.17 5.78 -1.93
N ASP A 100 -0.22 5.55 -1.03
CA ASP A 100 0.06 6.47 0.08
C ASP A 100 0.59 7.81 -0.45
N GLU A 101 1.56 7.80 -1.38
CA GLU A 101 2.05 9.00 -2.05
C GLU A 101 0.92 9.73 -2.80
N PHE A 102 0.06 9.00 -3.51
CA PHE A 102 -1.10 9.57 -4.18
C PHE A 102 -2.08 10.22 -3.19
N CYS A 103 -2.36 9.56 -2.08
CA CYS A 103 -3.21 10.12 -1.02
C CYS A 103 -2.58 11.36 -0.38
N GLN A 104 -1.26 11.36 -0.17
CA GLN A 104 -0.55 12.52 0.36
C GLN A 104 -0.57 13.70 -0.62
N MET A 105 -0.36 13.44 -1.91
CA MET A 105 -0.43 14.48 -2.94
C MET A 105 -1.82 15.11 -3.08
N HIS A 106 -2.88 14.32 -2.91
CA HIS A 106 -4.25 14.81 -3.07
C HIS A 106 -4.86 15.36 -1.79
N HIS A 107 -4.20 15.29 -0.64
CA HIS A 107 -4.69 15.78 0.68
C HIS A 107 -6.18 15.49 0.96
N ALA A 108 -6.73 14.44 0.31
CA ALA A 108 -8.15 14.09 0.36
C ALA A 108 -8.46 13.10 1.50
N GLN A 109 -7.61 13.00 2.49
CA GLN A 109 -7.88 12.22 3.68
C GLN A 109 -8.26 13.16 4.82
N GLY A 110 -9.54 13.39 4.96
CA GLY A 110 -10.06 14.01 6.14
C GLY A 110 -11.08 15.10 5.86
N LEU A 111 -11.78 15.49 6.90
CA LEU A 111 -12.67 16.63 6.91
C LEU A 111 -11.84 17.91 6.70
N ILE A 112 -12.07 18.61 5.61
CA ILE A 112 -11.51 19.94 5.40
C ILE A 112 -12.23 20.89 6.35
N THR A 113 -11.48 21.49 7.26
CA THR A 113 -12.03 22.47 8.20
C THR A 113 -12.30 23.78 7.45
N THR A 114 -13.57 24.17 7.36
CA THR A 114 -13.98 25.43 6.74
C THR A 114 -14.55 26.38 7.77
N CYS A 115 -14.31 27.67 7.59
CA CYS A 115 -14.93 28.71 8.41
C CYS A 115 -16.44 28.79 8.11
N SER A 116 -17.27 28.72 9.12
CA SER A 116 -18.73 28.75 8.96
C SER A 116 -19.22 30.08 8.35
N TYR A 117 -18.49 31.18 8.55
CA TYR A 117 -18.84 32.53 8.07
C TYR A 117 -18.27 32.82 6.67
N CYS A 118 -16.93 32.90 6.55
CA CYS A 118 -16.27 33.34 5.32
C CYS A 118 -15.89 32.21 4.38
N LYS A 119 -16.14 30.91 4.75
CA LYS A 119 -15.82 29.70 3.97
C LYS A 119 -14.34 29.50 3.66
N SER A 120 -13.42 30.24 4.29
CA SER A 120 -12.00 29.97 4.20
C SER A 120 -11.67 28.58 4.71
N ILE A 121 -10.66 27.95 4.12
CA ILE A 121 -10.15 26.64 4.50
C ILE A 121 -8.97 26.79 5.45
N ARG A 122 -8.88 25.93 6.45
CA ARG A 122 -7.72 25.80 7.33
C ARG A 122 -6.78 24.75 6.76
N ASP A 123 -5.54 25.15 6.45
CA ASP A 123 -4.50 24.25 5.95
C ASP A 123 -3.89 23.39 7.07
N SER A 124 -2.95 22.49 6.70
CA SER A 124 -2.24 21.60 7.62
C SER A 124 -1.34 22.34 8.62
N GLU A 125 -0.92 23.56 8.32
CA GLU A 125 -0.12 24.40 9.20
C GLU A 125 -0.98 25.26 10.15
N GLY A 126 -2.29 25.21 9.95
CA GLY A 126 -3.26 25.90 10.79
C GLY A 126 -3.65 27.31 10.30
N PHE A 127 -3.19 27.75 9.13
CA PHE A 127 -3.53 29.04 8.55
C PHE A 127 -4.85 28.99 7.77
N TRP A 128 -5.60 30.10 7.83
CA TRP A 128 -6.84 30.26 7.08
C TRP A 128 -6.59 30.94 5.74
N GLN A 129 -7.07 30.32 4.65
CA GLN A 129 -6.94 30.85 3.31
C GLN A 129 -8.23 30.65 2.49
N PRO A 130 -8.46 31.45 1.43
CA PRO A 130 -9.59 31.28 0.53
C PRO A 130 -9.56 29.90 -0.14
N ILE A 131 -10.74 29.32 -0.41
CA ILE A 131 -10.86 27.97 -1.01
C ILE A 131 -10.16 27.91 -2.39
N GLU A 132 -10.26 28.97 -3.17
CA GLU A 132 -9.65 29.07 -4.49
C GLU A 132 -8.13 28.93 -4.41
N ARG A 133 -7.51 29.64 -3.45
CA ARG A 133 -6.08 29.58 -3.22
C ARG A 133 -5.62 28.20 -2.77
N PHE A 134 -6.38 27.58 -1.87
CA PHE A 134 -6.11 26.21 -1.42
C PHE A 134 -6.16 25.23 -2.59
N LEU A 135 -7.20 25.29 -3.42
CA LEU A 135 -7.35 24.40 -4.57
C LEU A 135 -6.29 24.61 -5.65
N MET A 136 -5.88 25.87 -5.90
CA MET A 136 -4.77 26.17 -6.85
C MET A 136 -3.42 25.62 -6.37
N GLN A 137 -3.20 25.54 -5.06
CA GLN A 137 -1.96 24.98 -4.50
C GLN A 137 -1.94 23.45 -4.50
N HIS A 138 -3.12 22.81 -4.40
CA HIS A 138 -3.26 21.36 -4.22
C HIS A 138 -3.89 20.64 -5.43
N SER A 139 -4.15 21.34 -6.53
CA SER A 139 -4.68 20.75 -7.76
C SER A 139 -4.20 21.51 -8.99
N THR A 140 -4.47 20.97 -10.19
CA THR A 140 -4.22 21.62 -11.48
C THR A 140 -5.35 22.55 -11.91
N LEU A 141 -6.30 22.85 -11.03
CA LEU A 141 -7.46 23.68 -11.31
C LEU A 141 -7.09 25.17 -11.38
N ASN A 142 -7.54 25.84 -12.42
CA ASN A 142 -7.47 27.29 -12.55
C ASN A 142 -8.88 27.86 -12.43
N PHE A 143 -9.03 28.94 -11.68
CA PHE A 143 -10.30 29.63 -11.48
C PHE A 143 -10.41 30.82 -12.41
N SER A 144 -11.53 30.92 -13.13
CA SER A 144 -11.98 32.14 -13.77
C SER A 144 -13.08 32.78 -12.92
N HIS A 145 -13.10 34.09 -12.85
CA HIS A 145 -14.11 34.82 -12.08
C HIS A 145 -15.25 35.26 -12.99
N GLY A 146 -16.46 35.04 -12.54
CA GLY A 146 -17.70 35.45 -13.16
C GLY A 146 -18.71 35.85 -12.12
N ILE A 147 -19.79 36.50 -12.52
CA ILE A 147 -20.92 36.85 -11.65
C ILE A 147 -22.11 36.01 -12.10
N CYS A 148 -22.70 35.24 -11.18
CA CYS A 148 -23.89 34.49 -11.47
C CYS A 148 -25.11 35.42 -11.64
N PRO A 149 -26.17 34.97 -12.33
CA PRO A 149 -27.37 35.81 -12.58
C PRO A 149 -28.01 36.35 -11.29
N GLU A 150 -28.03 35.57 -10.23
CA GLU A 150 -28.61 35.98 -8.94
C GLU A 150 -27.80 37.14 -8.32
N CYS A 151 -26.47 37.01 -8.23
CA CYS A 151 -25.60 38.07 -7.74
C CYS A 151 -25.60 39.29 -8.68
N MET A 152 -25.75 39.08 -10.01
CA MET A 152 -25.88 40.18 -10.94
C MET A 152 -27.14 40.98 -10.67
N ASN A 153 -28.26 40.33 -10.38
CA ASN A 153 -29.53 40.99 -10.04
C ASN A 153 -29.47 41.72 -8.71
N GLU A 154 -28.84 41.12 -7.72
CA GLU A 154 -28.79 41.67 -6.35
C GLU A 154 -27.86 42.86 -6.25
N HIS A 155 -26.66 42.76 -6.86
CA HIS A 155 -25.61 43.75 -6.67
C HIS A 155 -25.46 44.75 -7.81
N PHE A 156 -26.02 44.43 -9.02
CA PHE A 156 -25.89 45.25 -10.24
C PHE A 156 -27.21 45.36 -10.99
N PRO A 157 -28.33 45.79 -10.33
CA PRO A 157 -29.65 45.84 -10.94
C PRO A 157 -29.71 46.78 -12.18
N ASP A 158 -28.94 47.85 -12.16
CA ASP A 158 -28.97 48.87 -13.23
C ASP A 158 -28.35 48.40 -14.54
N VAL A 159 -27.41 47.41 -14.49
CA VAL A 159 -26.77 46.87 -15.69
C VAL A 159 -27.73 46.01 -16.51
N GLN A 160 -28.70 45.37 -15.91
CA GLN A 160 -29.69 44.58 -16.62
C GLN A 160 -30.78 45.44 -17.28
N ASN A 161 -31.18 46.53 -16.62
CA ASN A 161 -32.19 47.44 -17.17
C ASN A 161 -31.67 48.14 -18.44
N SER A 162 -30.41 48.53 -18.50
CA SER A 162 -29.78 49.12 -19.69
C SER A 162 -29.63 48.14 -20.86
N ARG A 163 -29.53 46.84 -20.62
CA ARG A 163 -29.54 45.78 -21.68
C ARG A 163 -30.90 45.47 -22.21
N ALA A 164 -31.94 45.58 -21.39
CA ALA A 164 -33.33 45.39 -21.82
C ALA A 164 -33.83 46.55 -22.70
N GLU A 165 -33.39 47.78 -22.41
CA GLU A 165 -33.73 48.99 -23.22
C GLU A 165 -33.03 48.96 -24.58
N SER A 166 -31.79 48.48 -24.68
CA SER A 166 -31.03 48.40 -25.93
C SER A 166 -31.56 47.32 -26.91
N LEU A 167 -32.31 46.33 -26.44
CA LEU A 167 -32.92 45.28 -27.26
C LEU A 167 -34.31 45.68 -27.80
N ASN A 168 -34.99 46.65 -27.15
CA ASN A 168 -36.27 47.16 -27.60
C ASN A 168 -36.19 48.31 -28.67
N ASP A 169 -35.01 48.89 -28.84
CA ASP A 169 -34.78 49.99 -29.79
C ASP A 169 -34.36 49.50 -31.20
N GLN A 170 -34.34 48.17 -31.42
CA GLN A 170 -33.97 47.52 -32.70
C GLN A 170 -35.17 46.73 -33.32
N SER A 171 -36.40 47.00 -32.94
CA SER A 171 -37.61 46.34 -33.53
C SER A 171 -38.44 47.31 -34.32
#